data_2dac533ef607b6c9c1b9a07435b7127c
#
_entry.id   2dac533ef607b6c9c1b9a07435b7127c
#
_cell.length_a   1.000
_cell.length_b   1.000
_cell.length_c   1.000
_cell.angle_alpha   90.00
_cell.angle_beta   90.00
_cell.angle_gamma   90.00
#
_symmetry.space_group_name_H-M   'P 1'
#
loop_
_entity.id
_entity.type
_entity.pdbx_description
1 polymer ?
#
loop_
_entity_poly.entity_id
_entity_poly.type
_entity_poly.pdbx_seq_one_letter_code
_entity_poly.pdbx_strand_id
1 'polypeptide(L)'
;LWLEAKKLLDFQINNKKTNRYYNTLNFFYFESILDKTKKVGTKTYFKEKVHNNLFYALEKEFFFYKYTLPKDGISLRRYFFFGYPMQVFYYAVGIYLLKVSQQFLTDYSRKNHHCFYGGNLKFEKDKLNINSTSTTYYSSYKKFKEKLDQEIRKNANRTIIKVDIQNYFDNISMYKLLTEMLDRVKFSNKQLYNFDKSTVDLIDFYFKFLNEDRDCLPQSDNNVVSSFIGYLYLTLGDLYIEDSINELRRLSPNFLKEYKIIRYVDDIHVSLDFFSPKDDAKVHAARESKFIYDLLNIISDKFYKNLNLRFNSKTEIFDLNKKKDFNLLKNLVESSSAEYPEPNTNTGTSIPDKGQLILDTLERIKALDLLNVIEGKHEIDLTYLNDIYDDKVRAFLQSPQNRIRLDAIFTDFNFDLFRLKTKPLIIILALSNSATLKFENFLESKLHLTTFDRDIIINYLCQNGFNNRRLITKLYSDSQIKDIFNEIKAKKVVNNKLPGYYKIEFSKLKRFKNEISLIEQIRLRTHYERINNYSISLNLLLNEIHLICSLLECKDIKGYEVSDVRAFLTAEGVENSQVIKIATLFDRRNNNPISHSGSNIRIASSITKEEYFGFKNSVDNVLGYLLSKN
;
A
#
# COMPACT_ATOMS: atom_id res chain seq x y z
N LEU A 1 -2.73 -20.27 6.24
CA LEU A 1 -2.59 -18.86 5.83
C LEU A 1 -1.44 -18.65 4.85
N TRP A 2 -0.21 -19.06 5.19
CA TRP A 2 0.95 -18.90 4.33
C TRP A 2 0.76 -19.51 2.92
N LEU A 3 0.29 -20.75 2.87
CA LEU A 3 0.04 -21.45 1.60
C LEU A 3 -1.12 -20.82 0.80
N GLU A 4 -2.16 -20.34 1.49
CA GLU A 4 -3.28 -19.61 0.87
C GLU A 4 -2.82 -18.28 0.29
N ALA A 5 -2.00 -17.55 1.02
CA ALA A 5 -1.39 -16.30 0.57
C ALA A 5 -0.51 -16.50 -0.68
N LYS A 6 0.33 -17.55 -0.66
CA LYS A 6 1.13 -17.91 -1.82
C LYS A 6 0.27 -18.26 -3.03
N LYS A 7 -0.78 -19.08 -2.85
CA LYS A 7 -1.70 -19.42 -3.95
C LYS A 7 -2.38 -18.19 -4.54
N LEU A 8 -2.79 -17.24 -3.70
CA LEU A 8 -3.37 -15.98 -4.15
C LEU A 8 -2.38 -15.16 -4.99
N LEU A 9 -1.13 -15.02 -4.53
CA LEU A 9 -0.10 -14.30 -5.25
C LEU A 9 0.24 -14.99 -6.58
N ASP A 10 0.43 -16.32 -6.59
CA ASP A 10 0.71 -17.07 -7.81
C ASP A 10 -0.43 -16.95 -8.84
N PHE A 11 -1.67 -16.96 -8.36
CA PHE A 11 -2.83 -16.73 -9.21
C PHE A 11 -2.79 -15.36 -9.88
N GLN A 12 -2.47 -14.30 -9.13
CA GLN A 12 -2.34 -12.95 -9.68
C GLN A 12 -1.18 -12.83 -10.68
N ILE A 13 -0.04 -13.44 -10.39
CA ILE A 13 1.11 -13.47 -11.31
C ILE A 13 0.75 -14.15 -12.63
N ASN A 14 0.03 -15.28 -12.57
CA ASN A 14 -0.41 -15.97 -13.76
C ASN A 14 -1.45 -15.16 -14.57
N ASN A 15 -2.30 -14.39 -13.91
CA ASN A 15 -3.25 -13.49 -14.59
C ASN A 15 -2.56 -12.32 -15.29
N LYS A 16 -1.32 -11.95 -14.94
CA LYS A 16 -0.53 -10.96 -15.66
C LYS A 16 -0.41 -11.29 -17.14
N LYS A 17 -0.31 -12.58 -17.49
CA LYS A 17 -0.18 -13.03 -18.88
C LYS A 17 -1.38 -12.64 -19.75
N THR A 18 -2.56 -12.56 -19.17
CA THR A 18 -3.82 -12.22 -19.84
C THR A 18 -4.24 -10.78 -19.61
N ASN A 19 -3.78 -10.12 -18.55
CA ASN A 19 -4.17 -8.76 -18.19
C ASN A 19 -2.96 -7.82 -18.07
N ARG A 20 -2.78 -6.95 -19.06
CA ARG A 20 -1.69 -5.96 -19.13
C ARG A 20 -1.71 -4.94 -18.01
N TYR A 21 -2.81 -4.81 -17.30
CA TYR A 21 -2.90 -3.98 -16.10
C TYR A 21 -1.87 -4.39 -15.02
N TYR A 22 -1.55 -5.68 -14.92
CA TYR A 22 -0.53 -6.21 -14.01
C TYR A 22 0.92 -6.02 -14.50
N ASN A 23 1.18 -5.25 -15.56
CA ASN A 23 2.52 -4.85 -15.95
C ASN A 23 3.05 -3.78 -15.01
N THR A 24 3.54 -4.18 -13.83
CA THR A 24 4.13 -3.34 -12.79
C THR A 24 5.49 -3.89 -12.39
N LEU A 25 6.30 -3.08 -11.70
CA LEU A 25 7.63 -3.51 -11.23
C LEU A 25 7.55 -4.79 -10.39
N ASN A 26 6.63 -4.84 -9.43
CA ASN A 26 6.45 -6.00 -8.56
C ASN A 26 6.08 -7.26 -9.35
N PHE A 27 5.06 -7.17 -10.21
CA PHE A 27 4.61 -8.35 -10.97
C PHE A 27 5.65 -8.77 -12.01
N PHE A 28 6.39 -7.84 -12.59
CA PHE A 28 7.50 -8.17 -13.47
C PHE A 28 8.59 -8.95 -12.74
N TYR A 29 8.96 -8.50 -11.54
CA TYR A 29 9.91 -9.21 -10.68
C TYR A 29 9.39 -10.60 -10.31
N PHE A 30 8.17 -10.71 -9.82
CA PHE A 30 7.58 -11.98 -9.39
C PHE A 30 7.51 -13.00 -10.53
N GLU A 31 7.12 -12.58 -11.73
CA GLU A 31 7.12 -13.42 -12.92
C GLU A 31 8.53 -13.93 -13.24
N SER A 32 9.54 -13.06 -13.15
CA SER A 32 10.94 -13.40 -13.47
C SER A 32 11.55 -14.44 -12.53
N ILE A 33 10.97 -14.65 -11.34
CA ILE A 33 11.45 -15.58 -10.31
C ILE A 33 10.47 -16.72 -10.02
N LEU A 34 9.32 -16.80 -10.70
CA LEU A 34 8.21 -17.70 -10.36
C LEU A 34 8.67 -19.16 -10.23
N ASP A 35 9.52 -19.64 -11.14
CA ASP A 35 10.04 -21.00 -11.09
C ASP A 35 10.87 -21.31 -9.83
N LYS A 36 11.47 -20.28 -9.24
CA LYS A 36 12.31 -20.36 -8.03
C LYS A 36 11.49 -20.28 -6.74
N THR A 37 10.22 -19.92 -6.82
CA THR A 37 9.35 -19.70 -5.64
C THR A 37 8.69 -20.99 -5.12
N LYS A 38 8.83 -22.12 -5.81
CA LYS A 38 8.20 -23.39 -5.40
C LYS A 38 8.53 -23.78 -3.95
N LYS A 39 9.79 -23.59 -3.53
CA LYS A 39 10.27 -23.87 -2.17
C LYS A 39 9.57 -23.02 -1.11
N VAL A 40 9.17 -21.78 -1.44
CA VAL A 40 8.48 -20.87 -0.51
C VAL A 40 7.14 -21.44 -0.01
N GLY A 41 6.52 -22.33 -0.79
CA GLY A 41 5.29 -23.01 -0.42
C GLY A 41 5.46 -24.26 0.46
N THR A 42 6.70 -24.62 0.85
CA THR A 42 6.94 -25.83 1.65
C THR A 42 6.79 -25.57 3.15
N LYS A 43 6.40 -26.61 3.90
CA LYS A 43 6.37 -26.55 5.37
C LYS A 43 7.75 -26.27 5.96
N THR A 44 8.80 -26.83 5.37
CA THR A 44 10.19 -26.63 5.76
C THR A 44 10.57 -25.16 5.66
N TYR A 45 10.33 -24.54 4.49
CA TYR A 45 10.60 -23.10 4.30
C TYR A 45 9.87 -22.25 5.34
N PHE A 46 8.55 -22.51 5.54
CA PHE A 46 7.78 -21.75 6.52
C PHE A 46 8.36 -21.90 7.94
N LYS A 47 8.68 -23.14 8.38
CA LYS A 47 9.23 -23.40 9.69
C LYS A 47 10.60 -22.73 9.88
N GLU A 48 11.49 -22.87 8.92
CA GLU A 48 12.86 -22.38 9.03
C GLU A 48 13.02 -20.88 8.80
N LYS A 49 12.25 -20.32 7.85
CA LYS A 49 12.44 -18.95 7.38
C LYS A 49 11.42 -17.95 7.91
N VAL A 50 10.23 -18.40 8.29
CA VAL A 50 9.15 -17.55 8.76
C VAL A 50 8.89 -17.72 10.25
N HIS A 51 8.58 -18.94 10.68
CA HIS A 51 8.15 -19.21 12.05
C HIS A 51 9.28 -19.09 13.07
N ASN A 52 10.47 -19.54 12.73
CA ASN A 52 11.63 -19.52 13.65
C ASN A 52 12.51 -18.29 13.50
N ASN A 53 12.28 -17.44 12.49
CA ASN A 53 13.07 -16.24 12.26
C ASN A 53 12.19 -14.99 12.39
N LEU A 54 12.76 -13.94 12.94
CA LEU A 54 12.21 -12.60 12.84
C LEU A 54 12.38 -12.11 11.40
N PHE A 55 11.46 -12.52 10.54
CA PHE A 55 11.49 -12.27 9.10
C PHE A 55 11.74 -10.79 8.76
N TYR A 56 11.26 -9.87 9.59
CA TYR A 56 11.47 -8.44 9.38
C TYR A 56 12.86 -7.98 9.82
N ALA A 57 13.57 -8.81 10.57
CA ALA A 57 14.84 -8.35 11.01
C ALA A 57 15.90 -8.48 9.94
N LEU A 58 15.83 -9.45 8.97
CA LEU A 58 17.17 -9.54 8.46
C LEU A 58 17.41 -10.59 7.39
N GLU A 59 16.42 -11.37 7.05
CA GLU A 59 16.52 -12.22 5.89
C GLU A 59 16.41 -11.36 4.65
N LYS A 60 17.42 -11.37 3.79
CA LYS A 60 17.38 -10.63 2.52
C LYS A 60 16.27 -11.10 1.58
N GLU A 61 15.63 -12.22 1.89
CA GLU A 61 14.45 -12.70 1.20
C GLU A 61 13.21 -11.85 1.51
N PHE A 62 13.15 -11.24 2.69
CA PHE A 62 12.05 -10.41 3.19
C PHE A 62 12.34 -8.91 3.00
N PHE A 63 12.96 -8.55 1.89
CA PHE A 63 13.27 -7.18 1.58
C PHE A 63 12.06 -6.42 1.03
N PHE A 64 12.10 -5.10 1.15
CA PHE A 64 11.21 -4.18 0.50
C PHE A 64 11.92 -2.85 0.22
N TYR A 65 11.44 -2.15 -0.79
CA TYR A 65 11.90 -0.81 -1.14
C TYR A 65 10.71 0.12 -1.26
N LYS A 66 10.90 1.39 -0.94
CA LYS A 66 9.88 2.43 -1.11
C LYS A 66 10.25 3.26 -2.33
N TYR A 67 9.29 3.56 -3.16
CA TYR A 67 9.47 4.47 -4.28
C TYR A 67 8.24 5.34 -4.44
N THR A 68 8.38 6.44 -5.17
CA THR A 68 7.31 7.43 -5.31
C THR A 68 6.83 7.45 -6.76
N LEU A 69 5.52 7.39 -6.92
CA LEU A 69 4.85 7.57 -8.22
C LEU A 69 3.96 8.81 -8.19
N PRO A 70 3.71 9.43 -9.34
CA PRO A 70 2.74 10.53 -9.42
C PRO A 70 1.32 10.03 -9.18
N LYS A 71 0.52 10.89 -8.60
CA LYS A 71 -0.93 10.82 -8.56
C LYS A 71 -1.46 11.97 -9.43
N ASP A 72 -2.75 12.02 -9.67
CA ASP A 72 -3.38 13.08 -10.47
C ASP A 72 -2.86 14.48 -10.09
N GLY A 73 -2.64 15.30 -11.10
CA GLY A 73 -2.08 16.65 -10.94
C GLY A 73 -0.58 16.65 -10.59
N ILE A 74 -0.21 17.29 -9.47
CA ILE A 74 1.17 17.42 -8.99
C ILE A 74 1.45 16.61 -7.73
N SER A 75 0.47 15.86 -7.23
CA SER A 75 0.62 15.08 -6.01
C SER A 75 1.40 13.79 -6.25
N LEU A 76 2.01 13.27 -5.19
CA LEU A 76 2.83 12.07 -5.21
C LEU A 76 2.22 11.01 -4.28
N ARG A 77 2.39 9.75 -4.67
CA ARG A 77 1.96 8.59 -3.89
C ARG A 77 3.16 7.71 -3.59
N ARG A 78 3.26 7.25 -2.36
CA ARG A 78 4.29 6.30 -1.94
C ARG A 78 3.85 4.88 -2.25
N TYR A 79 4.74 4.13 -2.92
CA TYR A 79 4.56 2.72 -3.23
C TYR A 79 5.62 1.86 -2.57
N PHE A 80 5.27 0.59 -2.36
CA PHE A 80 6.16 -0.43 -1.83
C PHE A 80 6.42 -1.49 -2.89
N PHE A 81 7.70 -1.78 -3.09
CA PHE A 81 8.16 -2.92 -3.85
C PHE A 81 8.56 -4.00 -2.84
N PHE A 82 7.88 -5.13 -2.85
CA PHE A 82 8.15 -6.24 -1.95
C PHE A 82 8.92 -7.36 -2.62
N GLY A 83 9.85 -7.98 -1.90
CA GLY A 83 10.35 -9.31 -2.21
C GLY A 83 9.21 -10.33 -2.18
N TYR A 84 9.33 -11.42 -2.94
CA TYR A 84 8.24 -12.40 -3.06
C TYR A 84 7.79 -12.99 -1.71
N PRO A 85 8.72 -13.48 -0.82
CA PRO A 85 8.29 -13.96 0.49
C PRO A 85 7.65 -12.88 1.36
N MET A 86 8.12 -11.64 1.26
CA MET A 86 7.53 -10.50 1.97
C MET A 86 6.10 -10.22 1.52
N GLN A 87 5.85 -10.28 0.20
CA GLN A 87 4.49 -10.15 -0.35
C GLN A 87 3.58 -11.29 0.13
N VAL A 88 4.09 -12.53 0.15
CA VAL A 88 3.33 -13.67 0.69
C VAL A 88 3.01 -13.46 2.18
N PHE A 89 3.95 -12.94 2.97
CA PHE A 89 3.70 -12.65 4.38
C PHE A 89 2.66 -11.55 4.54
N TYR A 90 2.78 -10.46 3.81
CA TYR A 90 1.81 -9.37 3.81
C TYR A 90 0.40 -9.87 3.47
N TYR A 91 0.29 -10.75 2.47
CA TYR A 91 -0.98 -11.37 2.12
C TYR A 91 -1.49 -12.30 3.23
N ALA A 92 -0.60 -13.07 3.89
CA ALA A 92 -0.98 -13.95 5.00
C ALA A 92 -1.55 -13.16 6.18
N VAL A 93 -0.98 -12.00 6.52
CA VAL A 93 -1.53 -11.07 7.53
C VAL A 93 -2.92 -10.57 7.12
N GLY A 94 -3.11 -10.14 5.87
CA GLY A 94 -4.42 -9.70 5.40
C GLY A 94 -5.47 -10.80 5.41
N ILE A 95 -5.10 -12.03 5.02
CA ILE A 95 -6.00 -13.21 5.08
C ILE A 95 -6.32 -13.58 6.54
N TYR A 96 -5.36 -13.43 7.45
CA TYR A 96 -5.61 -13.61 8.87
C TYR A 96 -6.66 -12.61 9.39
N LEU A 97 -6.49 -11.33 9.07
CA LEU A 97 -7.47 -10.29 9.44
C LEU A 97 -8.85 -10.55 8.83
N LEU A 98 -8.90 -11.07 7.59
CA LEU A 98 -10.16 -11.46 6.97
C LEU A 98 -10.85 -12.59 7.75
N LYS A 99 -10.12 -13.62 8.18
CA LYS A 99 -10.68 -14.71 9.00
C LYS A 99 -11.21 -14.20 10.34
N VAL A 100 -10.43 -13.39 11.03
CA VAL A 100 -10.80 -12.84 12.33
C VAL A 100 -12.05 -11.95 12.21
N SER A 101 -12.13 -11.11 11.17
CA SER A 101 -13.22 -10.15 10.99
C SER A 101 -14.46 -10.70 10.27
N GLN A 102 -14.44 -11.92 9.75
CA GLN A 102 -15.50 -12.44 8.87
C GLN A 102 -16.91 -12.34 9.48
N GLN A 103 -17.08 -12.74 10.74
CA GLN A 103 -18.37 -12.65 11.41
C GLN A 103 -18.81 -11.20 11.62
N PHE A 104 -17.89 -10.35 12.06
CA PHE A 104 -18.14 -8.89 12.20
C PHE A 104 -18.59 -8.28 10.86
N LEU A 105 -17.90 -8.59 9.76
CA LEU A 105 -18.25 -8.09 8.43
C LEU A 105 -19.60 -8.64 7.93
N THR A 106 -19.95 -9.88 8.28
CA THR A 106 -21.26 -10.46 7.96
C THR A 106 -22.39 -9.72 8.69
N ASP A 107 -22.22 -9.45 9.97
CA ASP A 107 -23.19 -8.71 10.77
C ASP A 107 -23.29 -7.24 10.31
N TYR A 108 -22.16 -6.63 9.96
CA TYR A 108 -22.08 -5.29 9.39
C TYR A 108 -22.82 -5.16 8.04
N SER A 109 -22.64 -6.12 7.13
CA SER A 109 -23.24 -6.09 5.79
C SER A 109 -24.77 -6.26 5.76
N ARG A 110 -25.38 -6.67 6.89
CA ARG A 110 -26.84 -6.77 7.05
C ARG A 110 -27.52 -5.44 7.39
N LYS A 111 -26.73 -4.39 7.65
CA LYS A 111 -27.22 -3.05 7.96
C LYS A 111 -27.46 -2.23 6.68
N ASN A 112 -27.66 -0.92 6.82
CA ASN A 112 -27.86 0.02 5.71
C ASN A 112 -26.54 0.38 4.97
N HIS A 113 -25.59 -0.56 4.91
CA HIS A 113 -24.28 -0.37 4.36
C HIS A 113 -24.12 -1.12 3.04
N HIS A 114 -23.77 -0.42 1.97
CA HIS A 114 -23.42 -0.97 0.67
C HIS A 114 -21.96 -0.63 0.35
N CYS A 115 -21.04 -1.34 0.98
CA CYS A 115 -19.62 -1.02 0.94
C CYS A 115 -18.85 -2.08 0.15
N PHE A 116 -17.96 -1.61 -0.72
CA PHE A 116 -17.21 -2.41 -1.68
C PHE A 116 -15.72 -2.08 -1.64
N TYR A 117 -14.90 -3.03 -2.09
CA TYR A 117 -13.46 -2.83 -2.30
C TYR A 117 -12.98 -3.69 -3.46
N GLY A 118 -11.82 -3.35 -4.00
CA GLY A 118 -11.20 -4.13 -5.06
C GLY A 118 -10.69 -5.48 -4.53
N GLY A 119 -11.14 -6.57 -5.15
CA GLY A 119 -10.68 -7.91 -4.83
C GLY A 119 -11.71 -8.84 -4.21
N ASN A 120 -12.70 -8.32 -3.51
CA ASN A 120 -13.81 -9.10 -2.92
C ASN A 120 -13.36 -10.43 -2.29
N LEU A 121 -12.30 -10.37 -1.46
CA LEU A 121 -11.77 -11.55 -0.77
C LEU A 121 -12.80 -12.11 0.19
N LYS A 122 -13.08 -13.42 0.11
CA LYS A 122 -14.00 -14.10 1.01
C LYS A 122 -13.59 -15.56 1.20
N PHE A 123 -14.02 -16.14 2.31
CA PHE A 123 -13.93 -17.56 2.55
C PHE A 123 -15.25 -18.25 2.18
N GLU A 124 -15.14 -19.36 1.51
CA GLU A 124 -16.23 -20.28 1.22
C GLU A 124 -15.83 -21.66 1.73
N LYS A 125 -16.58 -22.20 2.70
CA LYS A 125 -16.29 -23.50 3.35
C LYS A 125 -14.81 -23.60 3.79
N ASP A 126 -14.35 -22.62 4.53
CA ASP A 126 -12.97 -22.51 5.07
C ASP A 126 -11.83 -22.40 4.04
N LYS A 127 -12.15 -22.24 2.76
CA LYS A 127 -11.18 -21.99 1.70
C LYS A 127 -11.31 -20.57 1.19
N LEU A 128 -10.17 -19.91 0.97
CA LEU A 128 -10.14 -18.61 0.33
C LEU A 128 -10.59 -18.75 -1.13
N ASN A 129 -11.63 -17.99 -1.51
CA ASN A 129 -12.06 -17.93 -2.90
C ASN A 129 -11.11 -17.01 -3.68
N ILE A 130 -10.32 -17.59 -4.58
CA ILE A 130 -9.30 -16.91 -5.40
C ILE A 130 -9.62 -16.98 -6.90
N ASN A 131 -10.88 -17.14 -7.28
CA ASN A 131 -11.24 -17.11 -8.70
C ASN A 131 -11.07 -15.70 -9.29
N SER A 132 -10.97 -15.61 -10.61
CA SER A 132 -10.71 -14.36 -11.33
C SER A 132 -11.75 -13.26 -11.05
N THR A 133 -13.00 -13.64 -10.85
CA THR A 133 -14.08 -12.68 -10.60
C THR A 133 -14.06 -12.11 -9.20
N SER A 134 -13.52 -12.86 -8.22
CA SER A 134 -13.43 -12.40 -6.83
C SER A 134 -12.27 -11.42 -6.57
N THR A 135 -11.27 -11.40 -7.45
CA THR A 135 -10.07 -10.57 -7.30
C THR A 135 -10.02 -9.38 -8.24
N THR A 136 -11.05 -9.16 -9.05
CA THR A 136 -11.11 -8.02 -9.97
C THR A 136 -11.73 -6.80 -9.31
N TYR A 137 -11.07 -5.67 -9.46
CA TYR A 137 -11.55 -4.36 -8.98
C TYR A 137 -12.83 -3.93 -9.68
N TYR A 138 -12.93 -4.24 -10.97
CA TYR A 138 -14.02 -3.78 -11.82
C TYR A 138 -15.41 -4.24 -11.36
N SER A 139 -15.59 -5.53 -11.05
CA SER A 139 -16.90 -6.04 -10.66
C SER A 139 -17.44 -5.41 -9.38
N SER A 140 -16.56 -5.13 -8.42
CA SER A 140 -16.92 -4.46 -7.18
C SER A 140 -17.22 -2.98 -7.38
N TYR A 141 -16.46 -2.31 -8.23
CA TYR A 141 -16.70 -0.91 -8.59
C TYR A 141 -17.99 -0.74 -9.37
N LYS A 142 -18.30 -1.64 -10.31
CA LYS A 142 -19.56 -1.67 -11.04
C LYS A 142 -20.76 -1.78 -10.09
N LYS A 143 -20.70 -2.69 -9.14
CA LYS A 143 -21.76 -2.85 -8.10
C LYS A 143 -21.94 -1.58 -7.26
N PHE A 144 -20.83 -0.92 -6.90
CA PHE A 144 -20.88 0.37 -6.21
C PHE A 144 -21.63 1.42 -7.06
N LYS A 145 -21.27 1.58 -8.33
CA LYS A 145 -21.94 2.52 -9.25
C LYS A 145 -23.43 2.20 -9.41
N GLU A 146 -23.76 0.93 -9.62
CA GLU A 146 -25.16 0.49 -9.74
C GLU A 146 -25.97 0.82 -8.48
N LYS A 147 -25.39 0.66 -7.29
CA LYS A 147 -26.05 1.01 -6.04
C LYS A 147 -26.23 2.52 -5.87
N LEU A 148 -25.22 3.29 -6.21
CA LEU A 148 -25.31 4.76 -6.16
C LEU A 148 -26.32 5.29 -7.18
N ASP A 149 -26.31 4.78 -8.41
CA ASP A 149 -27.30 5.15 -9.44
C ASP A 149 -28.74 4.79 -9.02
N GLN A 150 -28.95 3.62 -8.38
CA GLN A 150 -30.24 3.26 -7.82
C GLN A 150 -30.75 4.29 -6.78
N GLU A 151 -29.87 4.83 -5.93
CA GLU A 151 -30.25 5.84 -4.96
C GLU A 151 -30.51 7.20 -5.61
N ILE A 152 -29.74 7.57 -6.64
CA ILE A 152 -29.92 8.82 -7.39
C ILE A 152 -31.29 8.83 -8.13
N ARG A 153 -31.70 7.70 -8.68
CA ARG A 153 -32.98 7.59 -9.44
C ARG A 153 -34.23 7.50 -8.57
N LYS A 154 -34.10 7.34 -7.26
CA LYS A 154 -35.25 7.35 -6.37
C LYS A 154 -35.81 8.77 -6.26
N ASN A 155 -37.02 8.98 -6.80
CA ASN A 155 -37.76 10.23 -6.68
C ASN A 155 -38.22 10.44 -5.25
N ALA A 156 -37.41 11.10 -4.40
CA ALA A 156 -37.70 11.41 -3.02
C ALA A 156 -36.91 12.65 -2.59
N ASN A 157 -37.29 13.27 -1.46
CA ASN A 157 -36.56 14.37 -0.83
C ASN A 157 -35.21 13.87 -0.32
N ARG A 158 -34.25 13.72 -1.25
CA ARG A 158 -32.93 13.10 -0.99
C ARG A 158 -31.80 14.09 -1.13
N THR A 159 -30.92 14.01 -0.17
CA THR A 159 -29.60 14.65 -0.24
C THR A 159 -28.54 13.56 -0.20
N ILE A 160 -27.56 13.65 -1.08
CA ILE A 160 -26.38 12.78 -1.06
C ILE A 160 -25.16 13.61 -0.65
N ILE A 161 -24.49 13.17 0.40
CA ILE A 161 -23.23 13.75 0.86
C ILE A 161 -22.11 12.87 0.35
N LYS A 162 -21.25 13.41 -0.50
CA LYS A 162 -20.01 12.78 -0.93
C LYS A 162 -18.88 13.23 -0.01
N VAL A 163 -18.33 12.31 0.76
CA VAL A 163 -17.20 12.57 1.65
C VAL A 163 -15.92 12.13 0.98
N ASP A 164 -14.97 13.04 0.82
CA ASP A 164 -13.63 12.77 0.32
C ASP A 164 -12.62 12.82 1.47
N ILE A 165 -11.80 11.77 1.61
CA ILE A 165 -10.82 11.64 2.69
C ILE A 165 -9.44 12.00 2.17
N GLN A 166 -8.77 12.91 2.86
CA GLN A 166 -7.42 13.34 2.52
C GLN A 166 -6.40 12.25 2.79
N ASN A 167 -5.61 11.88 1.76
CA ASN A 167 -4.47 10.95 1.89
C ASN A 167 -4.82 9.68 2.67
N TYR A 168 -5.91 9.04 2.31
CA TYR A 168 -6.53 7.95 3.08
C TYR A 168 -5.52 6.87 3.52
N PHE A 169 -4.82 6.24 2.58
CA PHE A 169 -3.89 5.15 2.88
C PHE A 169 -2.67 5.59 3.70
N ASP A 170 -2.27 6.86 3.62
CA ASP A 170 -1.15 7.41 4.37
C ASP A 170 -1.51 7.74 5.84
N ASN A 171 -2.80 7.67 6.20
CA ASN A 171 -3.31 7.99 7.54
C ASN A 171 -3.97 6.79 8.24
N ILE A 172 -3.92 5.58 7.66
CA ILE A 172 -4.47 4.38 8.31
C ILE A 172 -3.57 3.96 9.48
N SER A 173 -4.12 4.00 10.69
CA SER A 173 -3.47 3.47 11.87
C SER A 173 -3.82 2.01 12.10
N MET A 174 -2.85 1.13 11.90
CA MET A 174 -3.05 -0.31 12.14
C MET A 174 -3.33 -0.60 13.61
N TYR A 175 -2.68 0.11 14.52
CA TYR A 175 -2.93 -0.05 15.95
C TYR A 175 -4.39 0.25 16.31
N LYS A 176 -4.95 1.37 15.81
CA LYS A 176 -6.37 1.72 16.01
C LYS A 176 -7.30 0.65 15.43
N LEU A 177 -7.03 0.20 14.18
CA LEU A 177 -7.81 -0.86 13.57
C LEU A 177 -7.83 -2.13 14.43
N LEU A 178 -6.67 -2.60 14.82
CA LEU A 178 -6.52 -3.86 15.55
C LEU A 178 -7.12 -3.79 16.95
N THR A 179 -6.99 -2.66 17.64
CA THR A 179 -7.60 -2.43 18.96
C THR A 179 -9.12 -2.43 18.87
N GLU A 180 -9.70 -1.70 17.91
CA GLU A 180 -11.15 -1.69 17.69
C GLU A 180 -11.68 -3.08 17.28
N MET A 181 -10.93 -3.82 16.47
CA MET A 181 -11.29 -5.20 16.14
C MET A 181 -11.24 -6.09 17.39
N LEU A 182 -10.26 -5.89 18.28
CA LEU A 182 -10.17 -6.65 19.52
C LEU A 182 -11.43 -6.48 20.38
N ASP A 183 -12.05 -5.30 20.38
CA ASP A 183 -13.27 -5.05 21.11
C ASP A 183 -14.53 -5.59 20.41
N ARG A 184 -14.59 -5.49 19.09
CA ARG A 184 -15.79 -5.80 18.28
C ARG A 184 -15.92 -7.24 17.82
N VAL A 185 -14.81 -7.96 17.67
CA VAL A 185 -14.82 -9.38 17.25
C VAL A 185 -15.35 -10.25 18.37
N LYS A 186 -16.23 -11.20 18.06
CA LYS A 186 -16.81 -12.13 19.02
C LYS A 186 -15.74 -12.97 19.73
N PHE A 187 -15.95 -13.25 21.01
CA PHE A 187 -15.01 -14.00 21.84
C PHE A 187 -14.62 -15.36 21.24
N SER A 188 -15.59 -16.10 20.67
CA SER A 188 -15.34 -17.37 20.02
C SER A 188 -14.32 -17.27 18.87
N ASN A 189 -14.40 -16.20 18.05
CA ASN A 189 -13.44 -15.98 16.95
C ASN A 189 -12.07 -15.54 17.48
N LYS A 190 -12.03 -14.73 18.56
CA LYS A 190 -10.77 -14.39 19.21
C LYS A 190 -10.04 -15.64 19.70
N GLN A 191 -10.73 -16.57 20.36
CA GLN A 191 -10.13 -17.83 20.78
C GLN A 191 -9.71 -18.72 19.61
N LEU A 192 -10.59 -18.87 18.61
CA LEU A 192 -10.31 -19.74 17.45
C LEU A 192 -9.07 -19.33 16.68
N TYR A 193 -8.81 -18.02 16.57
CA TYR A 193 -7.71 -17.46 15.80
C TYR A 193 -6.56 -16.89 16.65
N ASN A 194 -6.59 -17.11 17.97
CA ASN A 194 -5.63 -16.52 18.92
C ASN A 194 -5.47 -15.00 18.71
N PHE A 195 -6.60 -14.31 18.53
CA PHE A 195 -6.60 -12.85 18.34
C PHE A 195 -6.72 -12.17 19.69
N ASP A 196 -5.59 -11.90 20.30
CA ASP A 196 -5.42 -11.27 21.61
C ASP A 196 -4.52 -10.04 21.53
N LYS A 197 -4.30 -9.39 22.67
CA LYS A 197 -3.44 -8.20 22.75
C LYS A 197 -2.01 -8.47 22.25
N SER A 198 -1.44 -9.63 22.55
CA SER A 198 -0.10 -9.98 22.07
C SER A 198 -0.03 -10.07 20.57
N THR A 199 -1.02 -10.68 19.94
CA THR A 199 -1.12 -10.77 18.47
C THR A 199 -1.33 -9.40 17.84
N VAL A 200 -2.15 -8.54 18.47
CA VAL A 200 -2.32 -7.14 18.04
C VAL A 200 -1.00 -6.41 18.04
N ASP A 201 -0.23 -6.50 19.11
CA ASP A 201 1.07 -5.83 19.23
C ASP A 201 2.06 -6.35 18.18
N LEU A 202 2.11 -7.66 17.91
CA LEU A 202 2.98 -8.25 16.88
C LEU A 202 2.62 -7.76 15.46
N ILE A 203 1.34 -7.67 15.14
CA ILE A 203 0.90 -7.15 13.82
C ILE A 203 1.21 -5.67 13.71
N ASP A 204 0.97 -4.88 14.77
CA ASP A 204 1.30 -3.45 14.80
C ASP A 204 2.81 -3.22 14.60
N PHE A 205 3.67 -4.00 15.28
CA PHE A 205 5.12 -3.98 15.07
C PHE A 205 5.52 -4.25 13.62
N TYR A 206 4.89 -5.21 12.98
CA TYR A 206 5.13 -5.49 11.57
C TYR A 206 4.85 -4.28 10.68
N PHE A 207 3.69 -3.64 10.87
CA PHE A 207 3.35 -2.45 10.09
C PHE A 207 4.24 -1.25 10.42
N LYS A 208 4.57 -1.04 11.69
CA LYS A 208 5.53 0.00 12.09
C LYS A 208 6.90 -0.23 11.48
N PHE A 209 7.38 -1.46 11.42
CA PHE A 209 8.61 -1.80 10.72
C PHE A 209 8.54 -1.44 9.23
N LEU A 210 7.46 -1.80 8.51
CA LEU A 210 7.28 -1.44 7.11
C LEU A 210 7.24 0.08 6.91
N ASN A 211 6.61 0.80 7.81
CA ASN A 211 6.26 2.20 7.65
C ASN A 211 7.21 3.16 8.38
N GLU A 212 8.28 2.65 8.99
CA GLU A 212 9.25 3.48 9.76
C GLU A 212 8.54 4.27 10.87
N ASP A 213 7.76 3.56 11.69
CA ASP A 213 6.95 4.08 12.79
C ASP A 213 5.87 5.10 12.42
N ARG A 214 5.56 5.24 11.13
CA ARG A 214 4.45 6.10 10.69
C ARG A 214 3.16 5.30 10.56
N ASP A 215 2.06 5.94 10.87
CA ASP A 215 0.74 5.43 10.50
C ASP A 215 0.62 5.50 8.98
N CYS A 216 0.52 4.38 8.32
CA CYS A 216 0.13 4.27 6.92
C CYS A 216 -0.10 2.79 6.57
N LEU A 217 -0.84 2.56 5.50
CA LEU A 217 -0.99 1.22 4.93
C LEU A 217 -0.10 1.11 3.68
N PRO A 218 0.82 0.12 3.63
CA PRO A 218 1.63 -0.10 2.44
C PRO A 218 0.79 -0.24 1.18
N GLN A 219 1.05 0.58 0.18
CA GLN A 219 0.46 0.45 -1.14
C GLN A 219 1.47 -0.23 -2.06
N SER A 220 1.05 -1.30 -2.69
CA SER A 220 1.71 -1.85 -3.86
C SER A 220 0.67 -1.97 -4.97
N ASP A 221 1.10 -1.88 -6.21
CA ASP A 221 0.19 -2.01 -7.34
C ASP A 221 -0.67 -3.28 -7.22
N ASN A 222 -1.98 -3.13 -7.39
CA ASN A 222 -2.95 -4.22 -7.35
C ASN A 222 -2.97 -5.05 -6.06
N ASN A 223 -2.67 -4.43 -4.94
CA ASN A 223 -2.66 -5.12 -3.67
C ASN A 223 -4.08 -5.26 -3.09
N VAL A 224 -4.72 -6.38 -3.38
CA VAL A 224 -6.07 -6.70 -2.86
C VAL A 224 -6.13 -6.71 -1.33
N VAL A 225 -5.01 -7.00 -0.66
CA VAL A 225 -4.94 -6.99 0.81
C VAL A 225 -4.93 -5.57 1.35
N SER A 226 -4.19 -4.64 0.75
CA SER A 226 -4.25 -3.23 1.14
C SER A 226 -5.67 -2.66 0.95
N SER A 227 -6.31 -3.00 -0.18
CA SER A 227 -7.70 -2.62 -0.43
C SER A 227 -8.66 -3.21 0.60
N PHE A 228 -8.46 -4.48 1.00
CA PHE A 228 -9.26 -5.11 2.04
C PHE A 228 -9.04 -4.47 3.42
N ILE A 229 -7.79 -4.24 3.83
CA ILE A 229 -7.48 -3.60 5.12
C ILE A 229 -8.03 -2.17 5.15
N GLY A 230 -7.88 -1.42 4.06
CA GLY A 230 -8.51 -0.11 3.93
C GLY A 230 -10.03 -0.18 4.04
N TYR A 231 -10.66 -1.12 3.34
CA TYR A 231 -12.10 -1.36 3.48
C TYR A 231 -12.48 -1.65 4.94
N LEU A 232 -11.74 -2.54 5.63
CA LEU A 232 -11.99 -2.91 7.02
C LEU A 232 -11.82 -1.70 7.97
N TYR A 233 -10.82 -0.86 7.75
CA TYR A 233 -10.63 0.35 8.54
C TYR A 233 -11.82 1.31 8.46
N LEU A 234 -12.34 1.53 7.26
CA LEU A 234 -13.50 2.43 7.09
C LEU A 234 -14.84 1.81 7.49
N THR A 235 -14.93 0.51 7.77
CA THR A 235 -16.15 -0.01 8.43
C THR A 235 -16.35 0.63 9.80
N LEU A 236 -15.27 1.02 10.46
CA LEU A 236 -15.34 1.78 11.71
C LEU A 236 -15.89 3.20 11.47
N GLY A 237 -15.46 3.85 10.39
CA GLY A 237 -15.99 5.14 9.98
C GLY A 237 -17.47 5.10 9.64
N ASP A 238 -17.90 4.07 8.91
CA ASP A 238 -19.32 3.87 8.59
C ASP A 238 -20.16 3.71 9.85
N LEU A 239 -19.67 3.00 10.87
CA LEU A 239 -20.34 2.89 12.16
C LEU A 239 -20.41 4.23 12.90
N TYR A 240 -19.36 5.06 12.83
CA TYR A 240 -19.42 6.42 13.40
C TYR A 240 -20.42 7.32 12.65
N ILE A 241 -20.57 7.16 11.34
CA ILE A 241 -21.61 7.85 10.57
C ILE A 241 -23.00 7.38 11.04
N GLU A 242 -23.20 6.07 11.12
CA GLU A 242 -24.46 5.47 11.60
C GLU A 242 -24.85 5.97 13.00
N ASP A 243 -23.91 5.93 13.93
CA ASP A 243 -24.12 6.38 15.32
C ASP A 243 -24.48 7.87 15.37
N SER A 244 -23.83 8.71 14.56
CA SER A 244 -24.09 10.14 14.48
C SER A 244 -25.47 10.45 13.89
N ILE A 245 -25.86 9.72 12.84
CA ILE A 245 -27.22 9.82 12.27
C ILE A 245 -28.27 9.42 13.32
N ASN A 246 -28.04 8.33 14.03
CA ASN A 246 -28.97 7.86 15.06
C ASN A 246 -29.08 8.84 16.25
N GLU A 247 -27.98 9.50 16.62
CA GLU A 247 -27.98 10.55 17.64
C GLU A 247 -28.85 11.74 17.20
N LEU A 248 -28.62 12.24 15.98
CA LEU A 248 -29.43 13.34 15.43
C LEU A 248 -30.92 12.97 15.22
N ARG A 249 -31.21 11.71 14.88
CA ARG A 249 -32.60 11.22 14.79
C ARG A 249 -33.30 11.23 16.13
N ARG A 250 -32.61 10.95 17.23
CA ARG A 250 -33.18 11.04 18.58
C ARG A 250 -33.53 12.48 18.94
N LEU A 251 -32.71 13.45 18.51
CA LEU A 251 -32.94 14.88 18.73
C LEU A 251 -34.06 15.44 17.83
N SER A 252 -34.27 14.85 16.66
CA SER A 252 -35.29 15.29 15.69
C SER A 252 -36.08 14.08 15.17
N PRO A 253 -36.96 13.50 16.03
CA PRO A 253 -37.77 12.36 15.63
C PRO A 253 -38.71 12.71 14.47
N ASN A 254 -38.89 11.75 13.55
CA ASN A 254 -39.75 11.89 12.36
C ASN A 254 -39.26 12.94 11.33
N PHE A 255 -37.98 13.31 11.36
CA PHE A 255 -37.42 14.22 10.38
C PHE A 255 -36.67 13.47 9.26
N LEU A 256 -35.78 12.54 9.61
CA LEU A 256 -35.09 11.66 8.66
C LEU A 256 -35.83 10.32 8.53
N LYS A 257 -36.30 9.98 7.34
CA LYS A 257 -37.03 8.74 7.03
C LYS A 257 -36.11 7.55 6.90
N GLU A 258 -35.09 7.64 6.02
CA GLU A 258 -34.15 6.58 5.69
C GLU A 258 -32.75 7.16 5.46
N TYR A 259 -31.73 6.35 5.70
CA TYR A 259 -30.38 6.66 5.23
C TYR A 259 -29.70 5.41 4.69
N LYS A 260 -28.70 5.62 3.81
CA LYS A 260 -27.80 4.56 3.33
C LYS A 260 -26.38 5.07 3.21
N ILE A 261 -25.42 4.21 3.51
CA ILE A 261 -23.99 4.44 3.28
C ILE A 261 -23.57 3.58 2.11
N ILE A 262 -23.09 4.22 1.05
CA ILE A 262 -22.62 3.57 -0.17
C ILE A 262 -21.18 3.95 -0.37
N ARG A 263 -20.28 2.96 -0.38
CA ARG A 263 -18.84 3.23 -0.34
C ARG A 263 -18.03 2.28 -1.23
N TYR A 264 -17.07 2.84 -1.93
CA TYR A 264 -16.01 2.07 -2.57
C TYR A 264 -14.65 2.53 -2.01
N VAL A 265 -14.04 1.70 -1.16
CA VAL A 265 -12.83 2.02 -0.38
C VAL A 265 -13.00 3.35 0.37
N ASP A 266 -12.38 4.44 -0.06
CA ASP A 266 -12.44 5.77 0.54
C ASP A 266 -13.45 6.74 -0.11
N ASP A 267 -14.11 6.33 -1.15
CA ASP A 267 -15.16 7.10 -1.84
C ASP A 267 -16.52 6.86 -1.16
N ILE A 268 -16.87 7.71 -0.19
CA ILE A 268 -18.04 7.55 0.69
C ILE A 268 -19.19 8.43 0.21
N HIS A 269 -20.36 7.82 0.05
CA HIS A 269 -21.61 8.52 -0.22
C HIS A 269 -22.65 8.20 0.85
N VAL A 270 -23.17 9.22 1.52
CA VAL A 270 -24.23 9.10 2.52
C VAL A 270 -25.51 9.63 1.90
N SER A 271 -26.46 8.74 1.62
CA SER A 271 -27.80 9.11 1.11
C SER A 271 -28.73 9.32 2.30
N LEU A 272 -29.37 10.49 2.37
CA LEU A 272 -30.33 10.88 3.38
C LEU A 272 -31.71 11.13 2.72
N ASP A 273 -32.75 10.45 3.16
CA ASP A 273 -34.14 10.61 2.71
C ASP A 273 -34.95 11.27 3.83
N PHE A 274 -35.38 12.49 3.62
CA PHE A 274 -36.17 13.24 4.60
C PHE A 274 -37.66 13.05 4.36
N PHE A 275 -38.49 13.16 5.43
CA PHE A 275 -39.93 13.19 5.28
C PHE A 275 -40.37 14.44 4.49
N SER A 276 -41.43 14.32 3.72
CA SER A 276 -42.01 15.47 3.02
C SER A 276 -42.41 16.56 4.01
N PRO A 277 -42.21 17.85 3.64
CA PRO A 277 -42.54 18.96 4.54
C PRO A 277 -44.02 18.94 4.90
N LYS A 278 -44.29 19.00 6.20
CA LYS A 278 -45.65 19.29 6.72
C LYS A 278 -45.86 20.79 6.95
N ASP A 279 -44.74 21.53 7.03
CA ASP A 279 -44.66 22.95 7.31
C ASP A 279 -44.23 23.73 6.06
N ASP A 280 -44.01 25.06 6.21
CA ASP A 280 -43.43 25.89 5.16
C ASP A 280 -42.13 25.26 4.60
N ALA A 281 -42.05 25.18 3.28
CA ALA A 281 -40.90 24.60 2.56
C ALA A 281 -39.57 25.26 2.92
N LYS A 282 -39.55 26.56 3.25
CA LYS A 282 -38.33 27.26 3.68
C LYS A 282 -37.85 26.82 5.06
N VAL A 283 -38.77 26.59 6.00
CA VAL A 283 -38.49 26.10 7.33
C VAL A 283 -37.94 24.66 7.25
N HIS A 284 -38.53 23.84 6.39
CA HIS A 284 -38.06 22.48 6.17
C HIS A 284 -36.64 22.46 5.61
N ALA A 285 -36.36 23.23 4.54
CA ALA A 285 -35.03 23.35 3.94
C ALA A 285 -33.96 23.86 4.94
N ALA A 286 -34.32 24.79 5.81
CA ALA A 286 -33.43 25.26 6.87
C ALA A 286 -33.11 24.16 7.89
N ARG A 287 -34.09 23.32 8.25
CA ARG A 287 -33.89 22.16 9.14
C ARG A 287 -33.01 21.08 8.47
N GLU A 288 -33.21 20.80 7.19
CA GLU A 288 -32.35 19.89 6.42
C GLU A 288 -30.89 20.38 6.43
N SER A 289 -30.69 21.64 6.06
CA SER A 289 -29.35 22.25 6.04
C SER A 289 -28.68 22.17 7.42
N LYS A 290 -29.45 22.43 8.49
CA LYS A 290 -28.91 22.30 9.85
C LYS A 290 -28.57 20.87 10.19
N PHE A 291 -29.42 19.89 9.88
CA PHE A 291 -29.15 18.46 10.13
C PHE A 291 -27.88 18.00 9.42
N ILE A 292 -27.70 18.36 8.14
CA ILE A 292 -26.53 18.01 7.33
C ILE A 292 -25.28 18.67 7.90
N TYR A 293 -25.37 19.95 8.26
CA TYR A 293 -24.25 20.67 8.89
C TYR A 293 -23.84 20.03 10.22
N ASP A 294 -24.76 19.72 11.10
CA ASP A 294 -24.48 19.08 12.39
C ASP A 294 -23.89 17.68 12.17
N LEU A 295 -24.43 16.90 11.22
CA LEU A 295 -23.91 15.58 10.87
C LEU A 295 -22.45 15.67 10.39
N LEU A 296 -22.14 16.56 9.45
CA LEU A 296 -20.80 16.73 8.92
C LEU A 296 -19.79 17.12 10.00
N ASN A 297 -20.18 18.02 10.90
CA ASN A 297 -19.33 18.41 12.03
C ASN A 297 -19.05 17.23 12.97
N ILE A 298 -20.08 16.48 13.35
CA ILE A 298 -19.94 15.34 14.26
C ILE A 298 -19.07 14.24 13.62
N ILE A 299 -19.34 13.89 12.37
CA ILE A 299 -18.55 12.82 11.70
C ILE A 299 -17.12 13.26 11.43
N SER A 300 -16.90 14.53 11.05
CA SER A 300 -15.54 15.07 10.85
C SER A 300 -14.72 15.00 12.14
N ASP A 301 -15.32 15.38 13.28
CA ASP A 301 -14.68 15.30 14.61
C ASP A 301 -14.38 13.85 15.01
N LYS A 302 -15.35 12.94 14.84
CA LYS A 302 -15.17 11.51 15.14
C LYS A 302 -14.10 10.86 14.25
N PHE A 303 -14.08 11.16 12.94
CA PHE A 303 -13.07 10.66 12.02
C PHE A 303 -11.67 11.16 12.40
N TYR A 304 -11.55 12.44 12.74
CA TYR A 304 -10.27 13.02 13.17
C TYR A 304 -9.76 12.39 14.47
N LYS A 305 -10.59 12.38 15.51
CA LYS A 305 -10.18 11.93 16.85
C LYS A 305 -9.95 10.41 16.91
N ASN A 306 -10.88 9.64 16.33
CA ASN A 306 -10.89 8.20 16.49
C ASN A 306 -10.14 7.45 15.40
N LEU A 307 -10.13 7.96 14.16
CA LEU A 307 -9.50 7.30 13.02
C LEU A 307 -8.26 8.02 12.48
N ASN A 308 -7.90 9.20 12.99
CA ASN A 308 -6.82 10.03 12.42
C ASN A 308 -7.05 10.36 10.94
N LEU A 309 -8.32 10.45 10.50
CA LEU A 309 -8.70 10.76 9.13
C LEU A 309 -9.26 12.18 9.04
N ARG A 310 -8.95 12.88 7.97
CA ARG A 310 -9.43 14.24 7.71
C ARG A 310 -10.24 14.28 6.43
N PHE A 311 -11.33 15.04 6.46
CA PHE A 311 -12.08 15.32 5.24
C PHE A 311 -11.34 16.34 4.38
N ASN A 312 -11.49 16.18 3.07
CA ASN A 312 -10.94 17.08 2.07
C ASN A 312 -11.99 18.17 1.72
N SER A 313 -11.52 19.30 1.21
CA SER A 313 -12.35 20.37 0.65
C SER A 313 -13.22 19.91 -0.57
N LYS A 314 -12.96 18.74 -1.11
CA LYS A 314 -13.76 18.07 -2.15
C LYS A 314 -15.00 17.33 -1.60
N THR A 315 -15.29 17.45 -0.30
CA THR A 315 -16.56 16.98 0.28
C THR A 315 -17.69 17.83 -0.27
N GLU A 316 -18.67 17.20 -0.92
CA GLU A 316 -19.74 17.86 -1.66
C GLU A 316 -21.12 17.38 -1.18
N ILE A 317 -22.11 18.27 -1.26
CA ILE A 317 -23.49 17.99 -0.89
C ILE A 317 -24.36 18.18 -2.13
N PHE A 318 -25.13 17.17 -2.52
CA PHE A 318 -26.04 17.17 -3.65
C PHE A 318 -27.48 17.06 -3.18
N ASP A 319 -28.26 18.12 -3.35
CA ASP A 319 -29.69 18.12 -3.15
C ASP A 319 -30.39 17.63 -4.43
N LEU A 320 -30.87 16.39 -4.44
CA LEU A 320 -31.43 15.76 -5.63
C LEU A 320 -32.77 16.37 -6.08
N ASN A 321 -33.39 17.23 -5.28
CA ASN A 321 -34.54 18.04 -5.69
C ASN A 321 -34.11 19.15 -6.67
N LYS A 322 -32.83 19.55 -6.65
CA LYS A 322 -32.28 20.53 -7.59
C LYS A 322 -31.76 19.84 -8.83
N LYS A 323 -32.38 20.15 -10.01
CA LYS A 323 -31.96 19.56 -11.29
C LYS A 323 -30.47 19.72 -11.59
N LYS A 324 -29.86 20.82 -11.14
CA LYS A 324 -28.41 21.05 -11.29
C LYS A 324 -27.59 20.02 -10.53
N ASP A 325 -27.88 19.80 -9.25
CA ASP A 325 -27.14 18.88 -8.39
C ASP A 325 -27.37 17.41 -8.82
N PHE A 326 -28.62 17.09 -9.21
CA PHE A 326 -28.96 15.79 -9.77
C PHE A 326 -28.12 15.48 -11.02
N ASN A 327 -28.07 16.40 -12.00
CA ASN A 327 -27.31 16.22 -13.23
C ASN A 327 -25.81 16.16 -12.95
N LEU A 328 -25.30 17.00 -12.04
CA LEU A 328 -23.90 17.00 -11.66
C LEU A 328 -23.47 15.66 -11.05
N LEU A 329 -24.21 15.16 -10.06
CA LEU A 329 -23.92 13.87 -9.44
C LEU A 329 -24.06 12.71 -10.43
N LYS A 330 -25.10 12.73 -11.27
CA LYS A 330 -25.29 11.73 -12.32
C LYS A 330 -24.08 11.69 -13.28
N ASN A 331 -23.64 12.84 -13.76
CA ASN A 331 -22.46 12.95 -14.63
C ASN A 331 -21.19 12.46 -13.92
N LEU A 332 -21.00 12.79 -12.64
CA LEU A 332 -19.86 12.30 -11.84
C LEU A 332 -19.87 10.76 -11.75
N VAL A 333 -21.02 10.14 -11.54
CA VAL A 333 -21.15 8.68 -11.50
C VAL A 333 -20.93 8.04 -12.87
N GLU A 334 -21.43 8.65 -13.93
CA GLU A 334 -21.27 8.15 -15.30
C GLU A 334 -19.82 8.32 -15.80
N SER A 335 -19.18 9.46 -15.53
CA SER A 335 -17.80 9.77 -15.94
C SER A 335 -16.74 9.09 -15.08
N SER A 336 -17.04 8.74 -13.83
CA SER A 336 -16.14 7.98 -12.99
C SER A 336 -16.05 6.55 -13.52
N SER A 337 -15.20 6.30 -14.50
CA SER A 337 -14.87 4.93 -14.89
C SER A 337 -13.92 4.35 -13.88
N ALA A 338 -14.07 3.07 -13.58
CA ALA A 338 -13.07 2.35 -12.84
C ALA A 338 -11.71 2.55 -13.51
N GLU A 339 -10.68 2.84 -12.74
CA GLU A 339 -9.30 2.81 -13.23
C GLU A 339 -8.92 1.44 -13.83
N TYR A 340 -9.83 0.46 -13.76
CA TYR A 340 -9.62 -0.97 -14.02
C TYR A 340 -10.75 -1.56 -14.85
N PRO A 341 -10.72 -1.43 -16.18
CA PRO A 341 -11.77 -1.99 -17.03
C PRO A 341 -11.67 -3.52 -17.12
N GLU A 342 -12.83 -4.18 -17.11
CA GLU A 342 -12.91 -5.57 -17.56
C GLU A 342 -12.75 -5.66 -19.08
N PRO A 343 -12.05 -6.70 -19.58
CA PRO A 343 -11.87 -6.89 -21.01
C PRO A 343 -13.15 -7.17 -21.80
N ASN A 344 -14.31 -7.35 -21.15
CA ASN A 344 -15.55 -7.85 -21.78
C ASN A 344 -16.83 -7.18 -21.25
N THR A 345 -16.88 -5.87 -21.06
CA THR A 345 -18.16 -5.23 -20.74
C THR A 345 -18.97 -4.98 -22.00
N ASN A 346 -20.12 -5.63 -22.09
CA ASN A 346 -21.18 -5.29 -23.04
C ASN A 346 -21.76 -3.90 -22.69
N THR A 347 -21.07 -2.83 -23.07
CA THR A 347 -21.54 -1.46 -22.91
C THR A 347 -22.51 -1.05 -24.03
N GLY A 348 -22.90 -1.94 -24.92
CA GLY A 348 -23.68 -1.61 -26.12
C GLY A 348 -22.89 -0.88 -27.21
N THR A 349 -21.68 -0.38 -26.90
CA THR A 349 -20.79 0.30 -27.85
C THR A 349 -20.02 -0.73 -28.66
N SER A 350 -20.00 -0.61 -29.96
CA SER A 350 -19.30 -1.53 -30.85
C SER A 350 -17.78 -1.41 -30.69
N ILE A 351 -17.03 -2.48 -31.02
CA ILE A 351 -15.55 -2.45 -30.95
C ILE A 351 -14.95 -1.37 -31.86
N PRO A 352 -15.45 -1.17 -33.11
CA PRO A 352 -15.01 -0.06 -33.95
C PRO A 352 -15.23 1.29 -33.29
N ASP A 353 -16.39 1.51 -32.64
CA ASP A 353 -16.70 2.77 -31.98
C ASP A 353 -15.75 3.04 -30.80
N LYS A 354 -15.43 2.02 -29.98
CA LYS A 354 -14.46 2.13 -28.88
C LYS A 354 -13.06 2.49 -29.39
N GLY A 355 -12.61 1.82 -30.45
CA GLY A 355 -11.33 2.11 -31.09
C GLY A 355 -11.29 3.52 -31.70
N GLN A 356 -12.39 3.97 -32.31
CA GLN A 356 -12.50 5.31 -32.84
C GLN A 356 -12.47 6.37 -31.74
N LEU A 357 -13.15 6.15 -30.62
CA LEU A 357 -13.11 7.05 -29.46
C LEU A 357 -11.70 7.19 -28.88
N ILE A 358 -10.87 6.12 -28.88
CA ILE A 358 -9.45 6.22 -28.51
C ILE A 358 -8.70 7.14 -29.48
N LEU A 359 -8.86 6.96 -30.78
CA LEU A 359 -8.18 7.80 -31.79
C LEU A 359 -8.58 9.27 -31.65
N ASP A 360 -9.85 9.54 -31.50
CA ASP A 360 -10.38 10.91 -31.33
C ASP A 360 -9.90 11.54 -30.01
N THR A 361 -9.83 10.75 -28.94
CA THR A 361 -9.26 11.19 -27.65
C THR A 361 -7.78 11.54 -27.78
N LEU A 362 -6.99 10.74 -28.52
CA LEU A 362 -5.56 11.03 -28.78
C LEU A 362 -5.37 12.32 -29.57
N GLU A 363 -6.19 12.58 -30.59
CA GLU A 363 -6.13 13.83 -31.35
C GLU A 363 -6.45 15.06 -30.48
N ARG A 364 -7.44 14.93 -29.57
CA ARG A 364 -7.75 15.99 -28.59
C ARG A 364 -6.61 16.20 -27.60
N ILE A 365 -6.00 15.12 -27.09
CA ILE A 365 -4.83 15.19 -26.21
C ILE A 365 -3.67 15.88 -26.92
N LYS A 366 -3.38 15.50 -28.17
CA LYS A 366 -2.31 16.11 -29.00
C LYS A 366 -2.40 17.63 -29.06
N ALA A 367 -3.61 18.18 -29.05
CA ALA A 367 -3.86 19.61 -29.11
C ALA A 367 -3.81 20.34 -27.77
N LEU A 368 -3.54 19.65 -26.66
CA LEU A 368 -3.51 20.25 -25.31
C LEU A 368 -2.22 21.00 -25.02
N ASP A 369 -2.38 22.13 -24.34
CA ASP A 369 -1.29 22.81 -23.65
C ASP A 369 -1.00 22.13 -22.30
N LEU A 370 0.29 22.02 -21.96
CA LEU A 370 0.75 21.43 -20.69
C LEU A 370 0.22 22.20 -19.46
N LEU A 371 0.08 23.51 -19.53
CA LEU A 371 -0.45 24.32 -18.43
C LEU A 371 -1.91 23.98 -18.16
N ASN A 372 -2.72 23.81 -19.20
CA ASN A 372 -4.12 23.37 -19.07
C ASN A 372 -4.24 21.99 -18.40
N VAL A 373 -3.26 21.09 -18.66
CA VAL A 373 -3.18 19.79 -18.02
C VAL A 373 -2.89 19.89 -16.52
N ILE A 374 -1.93 20.74 -16.14
CA ILE A 374 -1.55 20.94 -14.73
C ILE A 374 -2.70 21.60 -13.96
N GLU A 375 -3.39 22.55 -14.57
CA GLU A 375 -4.52 23.28 -13.96
C GLU A 375 -5.83 22.46 -13.96
N GLY A 376 -5.85 21.27 -14.62
CA GLY A 376 -7.08 20.47 -14.77
C GLY A 376 -8.16 21.13 -15.63
N LYS A 377 -7.78 22.11 -16.45
CA LYS A 377 -8.70 22.89 -17.31
C LYS A 377 -8.91 22.26 -18.70
N HIS A 378 -9.06 20.96 -18.76
CA HIS A 378 -9.36 20.27 -20.02
C HIS A 378 -10.64 19.44 -19.89
N GLU A 379 -11.49 19.49 -20.90
CA GLU A 379 -12.75 18.74 -20.97
C GLU A 379 -12.61 17.45 -21.81
N ILE A 380 -11.51 16.72 -21.62
CA ILE A 380 -11.29 15.44 -22.31
C ILE A 380 -11.63 14.30 -21.38
N ASP A 381 -12.54 13.44 -21.80
CA ASP A 381 -12.81 12.18 -21.09
C ASP A 381 -11.70 11.16 -21.42
N LEU A 382 -10.75 11.04 -20.51
CA LEU A 382 -9.61 10.12 -20.61
C LEU A 382 -9.99 8.66 -20.34
N THR A 383 -11.25 8.41 -19.98
CA THR A 383 -11.72 7.06 -19.64
C THR A 383 -11.74 6.14 -20.84
N TYR A 384 -12.01 6.69 -22.04
CA TYR A 384 -11.97 5.94 -23.30
C TYR A 384 -10.61 5.29 -23.57
N LEU A 385 -9.52 5.85 -23.09
CA LEU A 385 -8.19 5.25 -23.25
C LEU A 385 -8.08 3.89 -22.57
N ASN A 386 -8.89 3.62 -21.54
CA ASN A 386 -8.87 2.35 -20.82
C ASN A 386 -9.40 1.18 -21.67
N ASP A 387 -10.20 1.44 -22.72
CA ASP A 387 -10.65 0.40 -23.64
C ASP A 387 -9.48 -0.30 -24.37
N ILE A 388 -8.27 0.28 -24.32
CA ILE A 388 -7.05 -0.36 -24.84
C ILE A 388 -6.70 -1.67 -24.12
N TYR A 389 -7.23 -1.92 -22.92
CA TYR A 389 -7.03 -3.18 -22.22
C TYR A 389 -7.83 -4.34 -22.86
N ASP A 390 -8.82 -4.06 -23.69
CA ASP A 390 -9.55 -5.06 -24.48
C ASP A 390 -8.70 -5.53 -25.69
N ASP A 391 -8.46 -6.85 -25.82
CA ASP A 391 -7.70 -7.44 -26.91
C ASP A 391 -8.31 -7.16 -28.28
N LYS A 392 -9.66 -7.11 -28.36
CA LYS A 392 -10.38 -6.83 -29.62
C LYS A 392 -10.21 -5.39 -30.05
N VAL A 393 -10.22 -4.44 -29.12
CA VAL A 393 -9.95 -3.02 -29.40
C VAL A 393 -8.49 -2.85 -29.85
N ARG A 394 -7.53 -3.55 -29.22
CA ARG A 394 -6.15 -3.54 -29.68
C ARG A 394 -6.02 -4.08 -31.11
N ALA A 395 -6.67 -5.20 -31.41
CA ALA A 395 -6.65 -5.77 -32.76
C ALA A 395 -7.24 -4.81 -33.80
N PHE A 396 -8.32 -4.09 -33.45
CA PHE A 396 -8.90 -3.05 -34.30
C PHE A 396 -7.89 -1.91 -34.57
N LEU A 397 -7.24 -1.39 -33.53
CA LEU A 397 -6.22 -0.33 -33.66
C LEU A 397 -4.97 -0.79 -34.43
N GLN A 398 -4.69 -2.08 -34.44
CA GLN A 398 -3.58 -2.69 -35.20
C GLN A 398 -3.89 -2.90 -36.68
N SER A 399 -5.11 -2.65 -37.15
CA SER A 399 -5.42 -2.70 -38.58
C SER A 399 -4.56 -1.71 -39.37
N PRO A 400 -4.20 -2.01 -40.63
CA PRO A 400 -3.29 -1.16 -41.42
C PRO A 400 -3.71 0.31 -41.45
N GLN A 401 -4.99 0.58 -41.67
CA GLN A 401 -5.53 1.94 -41.73
C GLN A 401 -5.39 2.68 -40.38
N ASN A 402 -5.73 2.03 -39.28
CA ASN A 402 -5.66 2.65 -37.94
C ASN A 402 -4.20 2.82 -37.47
N ARG A 403 -3.29 1.94 -37.87
CA ARG A 403 -1.86 2.12 -37.61
C ARG A 403 -1.30 3.36 -38.29
N ILE A 404 -1.66 3.60 -39.55
CA ILE A 404 -1.25 4.83 -40.28
C ILE A 404 -1.76 6.06 -39.52
N ARG A 405 -3.01 6.03 -39.04
CA ARG A 405 -3.56 7.13 -38.25
C ARG A 405 -2.83 7.30 -36.91
N LEU A 406 -2.53 6.23 -36.20
CA LEU A 406 -1.73 6.28 -34.98
C LEU A 406 -0.32 6.86 -35.22
N ASP A 407 0.36 6.43 -36.29
CA ASP A 407 1.65 6.96 -36.67
C ASP A 407 1.59 8.47 -36.96
N ALA A 408 0.52 8.94 -37.65
CA ALA A 408 0.29 10.36 -37.91
C ALA A 408 0.01 11.16 -36.62
N ILE A 409 -0.78 10.61 -35.69
CA ILE A 409 -1.04 11.25 -34.40
C ILE A 409 0.27 11.42 -33.62
N PHE A 410 1.10 10.39 -33.52
CA PHE A 410 2.34 10.41 -32.76
C PHE A 410 3.51 11.13 -33.47
N THR A 411 3.36 11.56 -34.72
CA THR A 411 4.43 12.26 -35.45
C THR A 411 4.86 13.53 -34.72
N ASP A 412 3.90 14.36 -34.26
CA ASP A 412 4.14 15.62 -33.58
C ASP A 412 3.54 15.63 -32.17
N PHE A 413 3.47 14.47 -31.53
CA PHE A 413 2.88 14.32 -30.21
C PHE A 413 3.84 14.81 -29.13
N ASN A 414 3.36 15.66 -28.23
CA ASN A 414 4.09 16.02 -27.02
C ASN A 414 4.04 14.88 -26.00
N PHE A 415 5.12 14.13 -25.86
CA PHE A 415 5.18 12.97 -24.98
C PHE A 415 5.14 13.29 -23.49
N ASP A 416 5.30 14.56 -23.07
CA ASP A 416 5.04 14.99 -21.70
C ASP A 416 3.55 14.82 -21.31
N LEU A 417 2.65 14.81 -22.29
CA LEU A 417 1.21 14.55 -22.08
C LEU A 417 0.91 13.09 -21.68
N PHE A 418 1.88 12.18 -21.75
CA PHE A 418 1.72 10.80 -21.26
C PHE A 418 1.41 10.76 -19.76
N ARG A 419 1.76 11.81 -19.00
CA ARG A 419 1.38 11.99 -17.60
C ARG A 419 -0.14 11.95 -17.34
N LEU A 420 -0.96 12.28 -18.34
CA LEU A 420 -2.43 12.26 -18.23
C LEU A 420 -2.97 10.86 -17.96
N LYS A 421 -2.43 9.84 -18.64
CA LYS A 421 -2.86 8.46 -18.51
C LYS A 421 -1.72 7.51 -18.94
N THR A 422 -0.66 7.44 -18.14
CA THR A 422 0.64 6.85 -18.49
C THR A 422 0.52 5.44 -19.08
N LYS A 423 -0.11 4.49 -18.37
CA LYS A 423 -0.20 3.09 -18.83
C LYS A 423 -0.96 2.90 -20.14
N PRO A 424 -2.21 3.38 -20.28
CA PRO A 424 -2.94 3.28 -21.54
C PRO A 424 -2.21 3.89 -22.72
N LEU A 425 -1.64 5.09 -22.56
CA LEU A 425 -0.92 5.77 -23.64
C LEU A 425 0.33 5.00 -24.07
N ILE A 426 1.07 4.40 -23.15
CA ILE A 426 2.22 3.54 -23.48
C ILE A 426 1.79 2.28 -24.23
N ILE A 427 0.68 1.64 -23.85
CA ILE A 427 0.15 0.47 -24.56
C ILE A 427 -0.26 0.86 -25.97
N ILE A 428 -0.91 2.01 -26.14
CA ILE A 428 -1.32 2.52 -27.46
C ILE A 428 -0.09 2.87 -28.31
N LEU A 429 0.92 3.55 -27.73
CA LEU A 429 2.19 3.85 -28.40
C LEU A 429 2.85 2.60 -28.97
N ALA A 430 2.83 1.48 -28.21
CA ALA A 430 3.40 0.22 -28.66
C ALA A 430 2.67 -0.41 -29.87
N LEU A 431 1.52 0.12 -30.27
CA LEU A 431 0.82 -0.28 -31.50
C LEU A 431 1.27 0.51 -32.74
N SER A 432 1.95 1.66 -32.55
CA SER A 432 2.52 2.48 -33.63
C SER A 432 3.84 1.85 -34.12
N ASN A 433 4.09 1.95 -35.43
CA ASN A 433 5.32 1.42 -36.02
C ASN A 433 6.53 2.38 -35.86
N SER A 434 6.27 3.69 -35.89
CA SER A 434 7.32 4.71 -35.96
C SER A 434 7.53 5.49 -34.66
N ALA A 435 6.53 5.51 -33.78
CA ALA A 435 6.53 6.38 -32.61
C ALA A 435 7.44 5.89 -31.49
N THR A 436 7.66 4.57 -31.38
CA THR A 436 8.44 3.97 -30.27
C THR A 436 9.86 4.53 -30.21
N LEU A 437 10.56 4.59 -31.34
CA LEU A 437 11.93 5.13 -31.41
C LEU A 437 11.99 6.62 -31.07
N LYS A 438 11.02 7.41 -31.57
CA LYS A 438 10.91 8.84 -31.23
C LYS A 438 10.69 9.05 -29.74
N PHE A 439 9.84 8.22 -29.14
CA PHE A 439 9.56 8.24 -27.72
C PHE A 439 10.79 7.86 -26.87
N GLU A 440 11.53 6.83 -27.25
CA GLU A 440 12.78 6.46 -26.58
C GLU A 440 13.79 7.61 -26.65
N ASN A 441 14.01 8.20 -27.84
CA ASN A 441 14.89 9.34 -28.01
C ASN A 441 14.47 10.54 -27.17
N PHE A 442 13.16 10.83 -27.06
CA PHE A 442 12.63 11.86 -26.20
C PHE A 442 12.96 11.59 -24.73
N LEU A 443 12.74 10.37 -24.24
CA LEU A 443 13.08 10.01 -22.85
C LEU A 443 14.59 10.03 -22.60
N GLU A 444 15.39 9.60 -23.56
CA GLU A 444 16.85 9.61 -23.48
C GLU A 444 17.43 11.03 -23.52
N SER A 445 16.79 11.97 -24.18
CA SER A 445 17.25 13.38 -24.27
C SER A 445 17.06 14.17 -22.99
N LYS A 446 16.16 13.76 -22.07
CA LYS A 446 15.91 14.48 -20.83
C LYS A 446 17.15 14.49 -19.92
N LEU A 447 17.67 15.65 -19.58
CA LEU A 447 18.84 15.80 -18.71
C LEU A 447 18.54 15.48 -17.25
N HIS A 448 17.39 15.93 -16.76
CA HIS A 448 16.91 15.68 -15.41
C HIS A 448 15.56 14.99 -15.44
N LEU A 449 15.40 13.93 -14.62
CA LEU A 449 14.17 13.19 -14.52
C LEU A 449 13.33 13.67 -13.35
N THR A 450 12.13 14.14 -13.64
CA THR A 450 11.09 14.33 -12.62
C THR A 450 10.52 12.98 -12.18
N THR A 451 9.72 12.97 -11.13
CA THR A 451 8.99 11.75 -10.71
C THR A 451 8.03 11.27 -11.80
N PHE A 452 7.42 12.21 -12.55
CA PHE A 452 6.56 11.86 -13.70
C PHE A 452 7.34 11.22 -14.83
N ASP A 453 8.52 11.71 -15.17
CA ASP A 453 9.37 11.10 -16.18
C ASP A 453 9.80 9.69 -15.78
N ARG A 454 10.16 9.50 -14.51
CA ARG A 454 10.49 8.16 -13.98
C ARG A 454 9.32 7.20 -14.11
N ASP A 455 8.09 7.63 -13.77
CA ASP A 455 6.89 6.81 -13.92
C ASP A 455 6.65 6.42 -15.38
N ILE A 456 6.78 7.35 -16.31
CA ILE A 456 6.67 7.09 -17.75
C ILE A 456 7.71 6.05 -18.17
N ILE A 457 8.98 6.23 -17.79
CA ILE A 457 10.06 5.29 -18.13
C ILE A 457 9.79 3.91 -17.50
N ILE A 458 9.40 3.84 -16.24
CA ILE A 458 9.10 2.58 -15.54
C ILE A 458 7.98 1.83 -16.27
N ASN A 459 6.87 2.49 -16.57
CA ASN A 459 5.74 1.87 -17.26
C ASN A 459 6.12 1.43 -18.67
N TYR A 460 6.95 2.21 -19.39
CA TYR A 460 7.48 1.85 -20.70
C TYR A 460 8.34 0.58 -20.61
N LEU A 461 9.29 0.53 -19.67
CA LEU A 461 10.14 -0.64 -19.47
C LEU A 461 9.34 -1.89 -19.07
N CYS A 462 8.34 -1.75 -18.21
CA CYS A 462 7.44 -2.86 -17.85
C CYS A 462 6.66 -3.39 -19.06
N GLN A 463 6.28 -2.53 -20.01
CA GLN A 463 5.60 -2.94 -21.24
C GLN A 463 6.54 -3.59 -22.25
N ASN A 464 7.81 -3.14 -22.33
CA ASN A 464 8.81 -3.61 -23.30
C ASN A 464 9.80 -4.64 -22.75
N GLY A 465 9.53 -5.24 -21.59
CA GLY A 465 10.32 -6.32 -21.03
C GLY A 465 11.72 -5.92 -20.54
N PHE A 466 11.96 -4.67 -20.18
CA PHE A 466 13.24 -4.14 -19.69
C PHE A 466 14.40 -4.24 -20.70
N ASN A 467 14.14 -4.08 -21.99
CA ASN A 467 15.14 -4.25 -23.04
C ASN A 467 16.01 -3.00 -23.29
N ASN A 468 15.55 -1.78 -22.91
CA ASN A 468 16.30 -0.54 -23.13
C ASN A 468 17.26 -0.25 -21.97
N ARG A 469 18.55 -0.61 -22.15
CA ARG A 469 19.61 -0.41 -21.14
C ARG A 469 19.89 1.06 -20.83
N ARG A 470 19.75 1.98 -21.82
CA ARG A 470 20.01 3.41 -21.61
C ARG A 470 18.99 4.01 -20.65
N LEU A 471 17.71 3.72 -20.85
CA LEU A 471 16.64 4.17 -19.94
C LEU A 471 16.79 3.58 -18.54
N ILE A 472 17.17 2.29 -18.43
CA ILE A 472 17.45 1.66 -17.13
C ILE A 472 18.57 2.39 -16.40
N THR A 473 19.69 2.68 -17.11
CA THR A 473 20.84 3.39 -16.49
C THR A 473 20.44 4.79 -16.06
N LYS A 474 19.58 5.45 -16.80
CA LYS A 474 19.07 6.79 -16.47
C LYS A 474 18.28 6.82 -15.18
N LEU A 475 17.51 5.77 -14.88
CA LEU A 475 16.78 5.61 -13.62
C LEU A 475 17.68 5.33 -12.41
N TYR A 476 18.95 4.98 -12.62
CA TYR A 476 19.91 4.73 -11.52
C TYR A 476 20.31 6.00 -10.75
N SER A 477 19.91 7.18 -11.21
CA SER A 477 20.00 8.41 -10.43
C SER A 477 19.16 8.34 -9.13
N ASP A 478 18.12 7.51 -9.11
CA ASP A 478 17.34 7.21 -7.90
C ASP A 478 17.85 5.89 -7.28
N SER A 479 18.41 5.98 -6.08
CA SER A 479 19.04 4.83 -5.41
C SER A 479 18.06 3.69 -5.12
N GLN A 480 16.81 3.99 -4.77
CA GLN A 480 15.80 2.97 -4.46
C GLN A 480 15.34 2.24 -5.72
N ILE A 481 15.12 2.98 -6.81
CA ILE A 481 14.80 2.38 -8.11
C ILE A 481 15.97 1.54 -8.61
N LYS A 482 17.20 2.00 -8.43
CA LYS A 482 18.41 1.21 -8.75
C LYS A 482 18.42 -0.12 -7.99
N ASP A 483 18.10 -0.11 -6.70
CA ASP A 483 18.06 -1.32 -5.89
C ASP A 483 16.95 -2.28 -6.38
N ILE A 484 15.77 -1.76 -6.70
CA ILE A 484 14.67 -2.54 -7.30
C ILE A 484 15.13 -3.20 -8.62
N PHE A 485 15.77 -2.46 -9.51
CA PHE A 485 16.25 -3.01 -10.78
C PHE A 485 17.38 -4.04 -10.59
N ASN A 486 18.23 -3.87 -9.60
CA ASN A 486 19.23 -4.86 -9.23
C ASN A 486 18.57 -6.17 -8.78
N GLU A 487 17.48 -6.13 -8.02
CA GLU A 487 16.72 -7.32 -7.65
C GLU A 487 16.04 -7.99 -8.85
N ILE A 488 15.42 -7.20 -9.73
CA ILE A 488 14.82 -7.69 -10.99
C ILE A 488 15.89 -8.38 -11.86
N LYS A 489 17.05 -7.77 -12.01
CA LYS A 489 18.17 -8.32 -12.81
C LYS A 489 18.78 -9.56 -12.18
N ALA A 490 18.92 -9.57 -10.86
CA ALA A 490 19.51 -10.70 -10.15
C ALA A 490 18.63 -11.95 -10.21
N LYS A 491 17.31 -11.81 -10.43
CA LYS A 491 16.33 -12.92 -10.49
C LYS A 491 16.50 -13.91 -9.34
N LYS A 492 16.73 -13.40 -8.12
CA LYS A 492 16.99 -14.21 -6.92
C LYS A 492 15.82 -14.09 -5.95
N VAL A 493 15.31 -15.23 -5.49
CA VAL A 493 14.38 -15.31 -4.35
C VAL A 493 15.16 -15.25 -3.03
N VAL A 494 16.39 -15.72 -3.07
CA VAL A 494 17.27 -15.89 -1.89
C VAL A 494 18.61 -15.23 -2.16
N ASN A 495 19.05 -14.39 -1.25
CA ASN A 495 20.39 -13.85 -1.26
C ASN A 495 21.25 -14.58 -0.20
N ASN A 496 22.17 -15.42 -0.64
CA ASN A 496 22.96 -16.35 0.20
C ASN A 496 24.01 -15.68 1.11
N LYS A 497 24.04 -14.35 1.21
CA LYS A 497 25.08 -13.62 1.94
C LYS A 497 24.54 -12.87 3.15
N LEU A 498 23.81 -13.55 4.02
CA LEU A 498 23.44 -12.97 5.30
C LEU A 498 24.50 -13.33 6.34
N PRO A 499 24.88 -12.38 7.22
CA PRO A 499 25.61 -12.70 8.42
C PRO A 499 24.93 -13.82 9.21
N GLY A 500 25.72 -14.73 9.77
CA GLY A 500 25.18 -15.97 10.36
C GLY A 500 24.21 -15.75 11.52
N TYR A 501 24.34 -14.62 12.24
CA TYR A 501 23.47 -14.35 13.39
C TYR A 501 22.01 -14.10 13.04
N TYR A 502 21.70 -13.74 11.81
CA TYR A 502 20.34 -13.64 11.31
C TYR A 502 19.65 -15.00 11.12
N LYS A 503 20.38 -16.08 11.35
CA LYS A 503 19.87 -17.44 11.36
C LYS A 503 19.57 -17.95 12.78
N ILE A 504 19.59 -17.05 13.79
CA ILE A 504 19.23 -17.44 15.14
C ILE A 504 17.90 -18.17 15.10
N GLU A 505 17.91 -19.44 15.46
CA GLU A 505 16.69 -20.11 15.81
C GLU A 505 16.18 -19.48 17.10
N PHE A 506 15.22 -18.56 16.98
CA PHE A 506 14.56 -17.95 18.14
C PHE A 506 13.97 -19.00 19.09
N SER A 507 13.75 -20.23 18.62
CA SER A 507 13.42 -21.36 19.48
C SER A 507 14.48 -21.59 20.59
N LYS A 508 15.75 -21.28 20.34
CA LYS A 508 16.81 -21.33 21.36
C LYS A 508 16.77 -20.14 22.32
N LEU A 509 16.29 -18.98 21.86
CA LEU A 509 16.10 -17.78 22.69
C LEU A 509 14.75 -17.77 23.44
N LYS A 510 13.81 -18.64 23.11
CA LYS A 510 12.48 -18.77 23.78
C LYS A 510 12.57 -19.16 25.27
N ARG A 511 13.73 -19.57 25.77
CA ARG A 511 13.95 -19.75 27.20
C ARG A 511 13.93 -18.43 27.99
N PHE A 512 13.97 -17.28 27.30
CA PHE A 512 14.11 -15.98 27.90
C PHE A 512 12.88 -15.11 27.62
N LYS A 513 12.31 -14.54 28.67
CA LYS A 513 11.17 -13.60 28.62
C LYS A 513 11.44 -12.30 27.84
N ASN A 514 12.67 -12.11 27.32
CA ASN A 514 13.14 -10.88 26.70
C ASN A 514 13.24 -10.91 25.17
N GLU A 515 12.68 -11.93 24.51
CA GLU A 515 12.64 -12.02 23.03
C GLU A 515 12.01 -10.77 22.40
N ILE A 516 10.92 -10.27 22.98
CA ILE A 516 10.24 -9.06 22.51
C ILE A 516 11.15 -7.84 22.60
N SER A 517 11.94 -7.73 23.66
CA SER A 517 12.91 -6.62 23.82
C SER A 517 13.98 -6.63 22.73
N LEU A 518 14.49 -7.79 22.36
CA LEU A 518 15.46 -7.93 21.26
C LEU A 518 14.84 -7.54 19.91
N ILE A 519 13.63 -7.99 19.64
CA ILE A 519 12.90 -7.62 18.43
C ILE A 519 12.75 -6.10 18.34
N GLU A 520 12.34 -5.48 19.45
CA GLU A 520 12.16 -4.04 19.52
C GLU A 520 13.47 -3.28 19.28
N GLN A 521 14.59 -3.72 19.88
CA GLN A 521 15.90 -3.13 19.66
C GLN A 521 16.32 -3.19 18.19
N ILE A 522 16.19 -4.34 17.56
CA ILE A 522 16.51 -4.53 16.13
C ILE A 522 15.64 -3.65 15.26
N ARG A 523 14.32 -3.58 15.55
CA ARG A 523 13.36 -2.74 14.83
C ARG A 523 13.74 -1.26 14.91
N LEU A 524 13.96 -0.76 16.12
CA LEU A 524 14.33 0.63 16.33
C LEU A 524 15.69 0.96 15.69
N ARG A 525 16.69 0.09 15.84
CA ARG A 525 17.98 0.28 15.17
C ARG A 525 17.83 0.40 13.66
N THR A 526 17.08 -0.50 13.04
CA THR A 526 16.85 -0.49 11.59
C THR A 526 16.10 0.77 11.15
N HIS A 527 15.13 1.23 11.95
CA HIS A 527 14.44 2.49 11.70
C HIS A 527 15.40 3.69 11.70
N TYR A 528 16.19 3.86 12.77
CA TYR A 528 17.11 4.99 12.87
C TYR A 528 18.25 4.93 11.85
N GLU A 529 18.70 3.74 11.47
CA GLU A 529 19.66 3.53 10.38
C GLU A 529 19.09 4.06 9.04
N ARG A 530 17.82 3.77 8.75
CA ARG A 530 17.16 4.20 7.51
C ARG A 530 16.96 5.71 7.41
N ILE A 531 16.74 6.38 8.53
CA ILE A 531 16.64 7.85 8.57
C ILE A 531 17.98 8.54 8.79
N ASN A 532 19.09 7.79 8.67
CA ASN A 532 20.48 8.27 8.82
C ASN A 532 20.81 8.83 10.22
N ASN A 533 20.08 8.42 11.24
CA ASN A 533 20.41 8.77 12.64
C ASN A 533 21.34 7.72 13.25
N TYR A 534 22.61 7.77 12.84
CA TYR A 534 23.61 6.79 13.23
C TYR A 534 23.98 6.84 14.72
N SER A 535 23.78 7.98 15.37
CA SER A 535 24.03 8.13 16.81
C SER A 535 23.06 7.30 17.65
N ILE A 536 21.78 7.32 17.34
CA ILE A 536 20.78 6.45 18.00
C ILE A 536 20.99 5.01 17.57
N SER A 537 21.25 4.75 16.29
CA SER A 537 21.48 3.40 15.77
C SER A 537 22.66 2.71 16.45
N LEU A 538 23.74 3.44 16.78
CA LEU A 538 24.88 2.91 17.49
C LEU A 538 24.53 2.48 18.92
N ASN A 539 23.75 3.28 19.64
CA ASN A 539 23.29 2.95 20.99
C ASN A 539 22.45 1.66 21.01
N LEU A 540 21.55 1.55 20.02
CA LEU A 540 20.70 0.37 19.87
C LEU A 540 21.52 -0.86 19.45
N LEU A 541 22.52 -0.71 18.58
CA LEU A 541 23.44 -1.80 18.20
C LEU A 541 24.23 -2.36 19.41
N LEU A 542 24.65 -1.47 20.30
CA LEU A 542 25.31 -1.87 21.54
C LEU A 542 24.34 -2.61 22.47
N ASN A 543 23.11 -2.12 22.61
CA ASN A 543 22.09 -2.80 23.40
C ASN A 543 21.76 -4.18 22.81
N GLU A 544 21.75 -4.30 21.48
CA GLU A 544 21.51 -5.57 20.78
C GLU A 544 22.60 -6.61 21.11
N ILE A 545 23.88 -6.27 20.97
CA ILE A 545 24.97 -7.22 21.31
C ILE A 545 24.98 -7.55 22.79
N HIS A 546 24.75 -6.57 23.64
CA HIS A 546 24.68 -6.74 25.10
C HIS A 546 23.58 -7.76 25.48
N LEU A 547 22.39 -7.57 24.96
CA LEU A 547 21.25 -8.45 25.18
C LEU A 547 21.50 -9.86 24.64
N ILE A 548 22.06 -9.98 23.41
CA ILE A 548 22.35 -11.29 22.82
C ILE A 548 23.41 -12.05 23.63
N CYS A 549 24.50 -11.41 24.06
CA CYS A 549 25.50 -12.03 24.87
C CYS A 549 24.92 -12.51 26.21
N SER A 550 24.16 -11.67 26.90
CA SER A 550 23.44 -12.00 28.14
C SER A 550 22.52 -13.23 27.97
N LEU A 551 21.78 -13.28 26.88
CA LEU A 551 20.89 -14.41 26.55
C LEU A 551 21.65 -15.70 26.25
N LEU A 552 22.77 -15.64 25.52
CA LEU A 552 23.62 -16.80 25.23
C LEU A 552 24.31 -17.34 26.47
N GLU A 553 24.75 -16.47 27.38
CA GLU A 553 25.38 -16.84 28.65
C GLU A 553 24.33 -17.27 29.71
N CYS A 554 23.03 -17.16 29.42
CA CYS A 554 21.97 -17.46 30.36
C CYS A 554 21.96 -16.60 31.63
N LYS A 555 22.49 -15.37 31.56
CA LYS A 555 22.51 -14.41 32.67
C LYS A 555 21.38 -13.40 32.57
N ASP A 556 20.94 -12.88 33.71
CA ASP A 556 19.99 -11.76 33.72
C ASP A 556 20.68 -10.50 33.20
N ILE A 557 20.03 -9.78 32.27
CA ILE A 557 20.55 -8.52 31.72
C ILE A 557 20.69 -7.43 32.78
N LYS A 558 19.92 -7.52 33.87
CA LYS A 558 20.05 -6.62 35.02
C LYS A 558 21.33 -6.93 35.76
N GLY A 559 22.29 -6.02 35.69
CA GLY A 559 23.62 -6.17 36.27
C GLY A 559 24.65 -6.86 35.36
N TYR A 560 24.31 -7.09 34.09
CA TYR A 560 25.23 -7.55 33.06
C TYR A 560 25.99 -6.37 32.47
N GLU A 561 27.29 -6.31 32.66
CA GLU A 561 28.13 -5.15 32.29
C GLU A 561 28.98 -5.39 31.03
N VAL A 562 29.66 -4.35 30.57
CA VAL A 562 30.64 -4.42 29.46
C VAL A 562 31.76 -5.42 29.71
N SER A 563 32.22 -5.48 30.96
CA SER A 563 33.22 -6.46 31.43
C SER A 563 32.75 -7.90 31.22
N ASP A 564 31.44 -8.16 31.46
CA ASP A 564 30.86 -9.49 31.26
C ASP A 564 30.79 -9.84 29.78
N VAL A 565 30.42 -8.89 28.91
CA VAL A 565 30.44 -9.09 27.45
C VAL A 565 31.85 -9.45 26.99
N ARG A 566 32.87 -8.73 27.44
CA ARG A 566 34.28 -9.01 27.08
C ARG A 566 34.73 -10.37 27.56
N ALA A 567 34.45 -10.71 28.82
CA ALA A 567 34.78 -12.00 29.40
C ALA A 567 34.10 -13.14 28.63
N PHE A 568 32.81 -13.01 28.33
CA PHE A 568 32.04 -13.98 27.55
C PHE A 568 32.62 -14.16 26.14
N LEU A 569 32.88 -13.08 25.41
CA LEU A 569 33.43 -13.15 24.05
C LEU A 569 34.81 -13.83 24.04
N THR A 570 35.65 -13.54 25.05
CA THR A 570 36.98 -14.17 25.20
C THR A 570 36.86 -15.65 25.52
N ALA A 571 35.95 -16.02 26.42
CA ALA A 571 35.70 -17.43 26.80
C ALA A 571 35.16 -18.24 25.61
N GLU A 572 34.31 -17.60 24.74
CA GLU A 572 33.83 -18.21 23.51
C GLU A 572 34.90 -18.30 22.42
N GLY A 573 36.10 -17.78 22.63
CA GLY A 573 37.22 -17.84 21.68
C GLY A 573 37.02 -16.89 20.47
N VAL A 574 36.33 -15.78 20.67
CA VAL A 574 36.28 -14.71 19.68
C VAL A 574 37.67 -14.09 19.55
N GLU A 575 38.08 -13.80 18.29
CA GLU A 575 39.39 -13.20 18.02
C GLU A 575 39.59 -11.90 18.82
N ASN A 576 40.73 -11.76 19.48
CA ASN A 576 41.01 -10.62 20.35
C ASN A 576 40.84 -9.25 19.63
N SER A 577 41.18 -9.20 18.37
CA SER A 577 40.97 -7.99 17.53
C SER A 577 39.47 -7.56 17.46
N GLN A 578 38.57 -8.52 17.41
CA GLN A 578 37.12 -8.27 17.41
C GLN A 578 36.62 -7.91 18.80
N VAL A 579 37.11 -8.57 19.85
CA VAL A 579 36.79 -8.24 21.26
C VAL A 579 37.16 -6.78 21.55
N ILE A 580 38.33 -6.33 21.09
CA ILE A 580 38.78 -4.94 21.23
C ILE A 580 37.86 -3.99 20.50
N LYS A 581 37.44 -4.30 19.25
CA LYS A 581 36.52 -3.48 18.51
C LYS A 581 35.15 -3.34 19.19
N ILE A 582 34.64 -4.43 19.77
CA ILE A 582 33.40 -4.38 20.56
C ILE A 582 33.59 -3.49 21.80
N ALA A 583 34.74 -3.59 22.50
CA ALA A 583 35.04 -2.70 23.62
C ALA A 583 35.08 -1.23 23.18
N THR A 584 35.73 -0.94 22.04
CA THR A 584 35.74 0.42 21.46
C THR A 584 34.35 0.93 21.12
N LEU A 585 33.41 0.05 20.70
CA LEU A 585 32.01 0.41 20.50
C LEU A 585 31.36 0.93 21.80
N PHE A 586 31.65 0.28 22.94
CA PHE A 586 31.13 0.74 24.22
C PHE A 586 31.71 2.12 24.61
N ASP A 587 33.02 2.33 24.43
CA ASP A 587 33.69 3.61 24.71
C ASP A 587 33.11 4.72 23.77
N ARG A 588 32.91 4.40 22.50
CA ARG A 588 32.37 5.34 21.53
C ARG A 588 30.93 5.71 21.83
N ARG A 589 30.13 4.75 22.31
CA ARG A 589 28.76 5.02 22.79
C ARG A 589 28.76 6.01 23.94
N ASN A 590 29.69 5.85 24.92
CA ASN A 590 29.76 6.75 26.05
C ASN A 590 30.16 8.18 25.65
N ASN A 591 30.85 8.35 24.54
CA ASN A 591 31.22 9.64 23.95
C ASN A 591 30.16 10.14 22.91
N ASN A 592 29.02 9.48 22.79
CA ASN A 592 27.94 9.88 21.92
C ASN A 592 27.01 10.88 22.66
N PRO A 593 26.72 12.07 22.10
CA PRO A 593 25.91 13.10 22.76
C PRO A 593 24.54 12.65 23.25
N ILE A 594 23.98 11.58 22.61
CA ILE A 594 22.64 11.07 22.93
C ILE A 594 22.67 10.09 24.13
N SER A 595 23.83 9.58 24.52
CA SER A 595 23.93 8.51 25.51
C SER A 595 23.92 9.01 26.95
N HIS A 596 24.57 10.13 27.22
CA HIS A 596 24.74 10.66 28.59
C HIS A 596 24.68 12.20 28.61
N SER A 597 23.86 12.74 29.48
CA SER A 597 23.68 14.19 29.69
C SER A 597 24.77 14.82 30.57
N GLY A 598 25.77 14.05 31.06
CA GLY A 598 26.66 14.54 32.10
C GLY A 598 28.17 14.32 31.92
N SER A 599 28.63 13.56 30.94
CA SER A 599 30.07 13.30 30.74
C SER A 599 30.62 14.17 29.62
N ASN A 600 31.67 14.92 29.93
CA ASN A 600 32.59 15.62 29.01
C ASN A 600 32.04 16.00 27.64
N ILE A 601 31.11 16.94 27.60
CA ILE A 601 30.50 17.51 26.37
C ILE A 601 31.55 17.95 25.34
N ARG A 602 32.78 18.22 25.77
CA ARG A 602 33.89 18.64 24.89
C ARG A 602 34.43 17.54 23.98
N ILE A 603 34.13 16.27 24.26
CA ILE A 603 34.67 15.12 23.51
C ILE A 603 33.52 14.41 22.74
N ALA A 604 32.28 14.71 23.09
CA ALA A 604 31.14 14.08 22.46
C ALA A 604 30.96 14.56 21.00
N SER A 605 30.92 13.64 20.07
CA SER A 605 30.71 13.89 18.65
C SER A 605 29.66 12.97 18.06
N SER A 606 28.89 13.45 17.09
CA SER A 606 27.94 12.64 16.35
C SER A 606 28.63 11.49 15.64
N ILE A 607 27.91 10.39 15.46
CA ILE A 607 28.41 9.20 14.77
C ILE A 607 28.25 9.38 13.26
N THR A 608 29.34 9.17 12.50
CA THR A 608 29.26 9.20 11.04
C THR A 608 28.72 7.87 10.49
N LYS A 609 28.31 7.88 9.22
CA LYS A 609 27.84 6.70 8.52
C LYS A 609 28.92 5.61 8.47
N GLU A 610 30.11 5.99 8.07
CA GLU A 610 31.26 5.08 7.92
C GLU A 610 31.63 4.44 9.25
N GLU A 611 31.67 5.23 10.31
CA GLU A 611 31.95 4.79 11.68
C GLU A 611 30.88 3.78 12.14
N TYR A 612 29.61 4.11 11.98
CA TYR A 612 28.51 3.21 12.34
C TYR A 612 28.58 1.86 11.61
N PHE A 613 28.74 1.87 10.28
CA PHE A 613 28.81 0.62 9.51
C PHE A 613 30.10 -0.18 9.81
N GLY A 614 31.19 0.49 10.18
CA GLY A 614 32.39 -0.16 10.68
C GLY A 614 32.14 -0.96 11.96
N PHE A 615 31.43 -0.41 12.94
CA PHE A 615 30.99 -1.11 14.14
C PHE A 615 29.99 -2.21 13.88
N LYS A 616 28.97 -1.90 13.04
CA LYS A 616 27.94 -2.88 12.68
C LYS A 616 28.55 -4.14 12.06
N ASN A 617 29.47 -3.98 11.10
CA ASN A 617 30.17 -5.12 10.50
C ASN A 617 30.95 -5.96 11.53
N SER A 618 31.56 -5.32 12.53
CA SER A 618 32.28 -6.03 13.59
C SER A 618 31.30 -6.79 14.49
N VAL A 619 30.20 -6.19 14.88
CA VAL A 619 29.12 -6.87 15.64
C VAL A 619 28.56 -8.04 14.86
N ASP A 620 28.25 -7.85 13.57
CA ASP A 620 27.73 -8.89 12.68
C ASP A 620 28.68 -10.09 12.57
N ASN A 621 29.98 -9.83 12.47
CA ASN A 621 31.01 -10.89 12.43
C ASN A 621 31.09 -11.68 13.75
N VAL A 622 31.11 -10.97 14.90
CA VAL A 622 31.14 -11.59 16.20
C VAL A 622 29.91 -12.44 16.47
N LEU A 623 28.72 -11.88 16.19
CA LEU A 623 27.46 -12.61 16.37
C LEU A 623 27.37 -13.80 15.41
N GLY A 624 27.80 -13.64 14.16
CA GLY A 624 27.88 -14.74 13.18
C GLY A 624 28.78 -15.89 13.68
N TYR A 625 29.91 -15.57 14.29
CA TYR A 625 30.81 -16.57 14.88
C TYR A 625 30.16 -17.30 16.07
N LEU A 626 29.61 -16.55 17.04
CA LEU A 626 28.98 -17.13 18.23
C LEU A 626 27.82 -18.08 17.88
N LEU A 627 27.05 -17.74 16.86
CA LEU A 627 25.86 -18.49 16.48
C LEU A 627 26.19 -19.67 15.55
N SER A 628 27.36 -19.69 14.93
CA SER A 628 27.84 -20.83 14.15
C SER A 628 28.31 -21.99 15.03
N LYS A 629 28.66 -21.71 16.30
CA LYS A 629 29.08 -22.71 17.29
C LYS A 629 27.91 -23.43 17.98
N ASN A 630 26.73 -22.81 18.01
CA ASN A 630 25.54 -23.30 18.69
C ASN A 630 24.48 -23.74 17.69
#